data_81d37acb9209483435159f4425832e9b
#
_entry.id   81d37acb9209483435159f4425832e9b
#
_cell.length_a   1.000
_cell.length_b   1.000
_cell.length_c   1.000
_cell.angle_alpha   90.00
_cell.angle_beta   90.00
_cell.angle_gamma   90.00
#
_symmetry.space_group_name_H-M   'P 1'
#
loop_
_entity.id
_entity.type
_entity.pdbx_description
1 polymer ?
#
loop_
_entity_poly.entity_id
_entity_poly.type
_entity_poly.pdbx_seq_one_letter_code
_entity_poly.pdbx_strand_id
1 'polypeptide(L)'
;MSDCKKNSLSNRYSLISIGVSIFLLLSIIPSLTLYPKTAFGDGLFQEQLSASFGDRKADLIIKMTPPVITTESLQNQSQKPVIQFKLYDPVTKEGYKHVTYYVTIEKDGKKLLSEWFHDHKGDLKLEMKPQGGKEVTVYGEPDPILQAFTGTEDSPVIASGPIFKDGGLYHFIVRIATIDYDRSLIPDNKQPVYDGWLSVGSTMDQQVSARNGTETEQIPIQIISYYDDLKNFSFDPSKNQMQFSMPFDWNMTRLEAQKQLLVHQEVSIPKGSALASNSYVATINNIDVTKNLMVDPSNSTKDVVHFMLPKPTIMQIAEQVNANGETAVSDRMMEFTLAPSTNQTSKSMSMTDMQA
;
A
#
# COMPACT_ATOMS: atom_id res chain seq x y z
N MET A 1 -1.00 -87.24 -2.74
CA MET A 1 -0.12 -87.49 -3.88
C MET A 1 0.88 -86.38 -3.82
N SER A 2 1.92 -86.80 -3.30
CA SER A 2 3.31 -87.03 -3.67
C SER A 2 4.05 -85.70 -3.79
N ASP A 3 4.86 -85.46 -2.84
CA ASP A 3 6.26 -85.74 -2.69
C ASP A 3 7.14 -84.68 -3.36
N CYS A 4 8.12 -84.21 -2.85
CA CYS A 4 9.22 -84.59 -1.99
C CYS A 4 10.47 -83.72 -2.34
N LYS A 5 11.23 -83.44 -1.34
CA LYS A 5 12.69 -83.36 -1.19
C LYS A 5 13.40 -82.10 -1.61
N LYS A 6 13.97 -81.42 -0.61
CA LYS A 6 15.29 -81.61 0.05
C LYS A 6 16.48 -81.57 -0.91
N ASN A 7 17.34 -80.55 -0.65
CA ASN A 7 18.76 -80.70 -0.22
C ASN A 7 19.38 -79.26 -0.30
N SER A 8 19.88 -78.67 0.74
CA SER A 8 21.10 -78.86 1.51
C SER A 8 22.38 -78.86 0.65
N LEU A 9 23.14 -77.84 0.75
CA LEU A 9 24.55 -77.93 1.06
C LEU A 9 25.20 -76.60 1.22
N SER A 10 25.77 -76.43 2.40
CA SER A 10 26.76 -75.49 2.85
C SER A 10 27.93 -75.37 1.86
N ASN A 11 28.51 -74.14 1.76
CA ASN A 11 29.96 -74.04 2.01
C ASN A 11 30.37 -72.55 2.35
N ARG A 12 31.21 -72.53 3.30
CA ARG A 12 31.98 -71.38 3.84
C ARG A 12 32.95 -70.88 2.77
N TYR A 13 33.29 -69.61 2.88
CA TYR A 13 34.64 -69.01 2.95
C TYR A 13 34.42 -67.50 2.90
N SER A 14 34.69 -66.80 3.96
CA SER A 14 35.94 -66.14 4.35
C SER A 14 36.16 -64.77 3.70
N LEU A 15 35.95 -63.77 4.53
CA LEU A 15 36.73 -62.53 4.73
C LEU A 15 37.46 -61.94 3.50
N ILE A 16 37.00 -60.78 3.04
CA ILE A 16 37.88 -59.62 2.87
C ILE A 16 37.07 -58.36 3.19
N SER A 17 37.47 -57.72 4.24
CA SER A 17 37.08 -56.39 4.67
C SER A 17 37.71 -55.36 3.72
N ILE A 18 36.89 -54.65 2.95
CA ILE A 18 37.32 -53.39 2.37
C ILE A 18 36.36 -52.35 2.87
N GLY A 19 36.85 -51.53 3.81
CA GLY A 19 36.18 -50.36 4.28
C GLY A 19 36.10 -49.32 3.16
N VAL A 20 34.89 -49.10 2.66
CA VAL A 20 34.56 -47.90 1.88
C VAL A 20 33.89 -46.93 2.83
N SER A 21 34.68 -45.99 3.36
CA SER A 21 34.17 -44.81 4.04
C SER A 21 33.42 -43.95 3.02
N ILE A 22 32.12 -44.10 2.98
CA ILE A 22 31.26 -43.14 2.28
C ILE A 22 31.22 -41.89 3.14
N PHE A 23 32.02 -40.90 2.80
CA PHE A 23 31.87 -39.53 3.25
C PHE A 23 30.53 -39.02 2.72
N LEU A 24 29.52 -39.05 3.56
CA LEU A 24 28.26 -38.35 3.36
C LEU A 24 28.55 -36.86 3.54
N LEU A 25 28.96 -36.21 2.45
CA LEU A 25 28.92 -34.77 2.31
C LEU A 25 27.44 -34.33 2.36
N LEU A 26 26.96 -34.07 3.58
CA LEU A 26 25.75 -33.29 3.75
C LEU A 26 26.05 -31.89 3.20
N SER A 27 25.74 -31.69 1.93
CA SER A 27 25.58 -30.35 1.37
C SER A 27 24.43 -29.68 2.11
N ILE A 28 24.77 -28.87 3.11
CA ILE A 28 23.85 -27.87 3.67
C ILE A 28 23.61 -26.87 2.55
N ILE A 29 22.61 -27.14 1.72
CA ILE A 29 22.02 -26.11 0.87
C ILE A 29 21.33 -25.16 1.85
N PRO A 30 21.79 -23.91 2.00
CA PRO A 30 20.98 -22.94 2.70
C PRO A 30 19.67 -22.89 1.89
N SER A 31 18.61 -23.42 2.46
CA SER A 31 17.25 -23.15 2.00
C SER A 31 17.11 -21.63 2.08
N LEU A 32 17.33 -20.98 0.95
CA LEU A 32 16.75 -19.66 0.72
C LEU A 32 15.26 -19.85 0.91
N THR A 33 14.80 -19.63 2.13
CA THR A 33 13.40 -19.35 2.40
C THR A 33 13.12 -18.07 1.60
N LEU A 34 12.63 -18.24 0.39
CA LEU A 34 11.87 -17.22 -0.28
C LEU A 34 10.68 -16.95 0.65
N TYR A 35 10.90 -16.06 1.63
CA TYR A 35 9.76 -15.41 2.25
C TYR A 35 8.97 -14.84 1.08
N PRO A 36 7.68 -15.20 0.92
CA PRO A 36 6.85 -14.46 -0.01
C PRO A 36 7.04 -13.02 0.44
N LYS A 37 7.56 -12.16 -0.44
CA LYS A 37 7.44 -10.73 -0.27
C LYS A 37 5.94 -10.53 -0.16
N THR A 38 5.45 -10.42 1.06
CA THR A 38 4.13 -9.85 1.29
C THR A 38 4.24 -8.51 0.59
N ALA A 39 3.55 -8.38 -0.52
CA ALA A 39 3.39 -7.10 -1.16
C ALA A 39 2.72 -6.25 -0.09
N PHE A 40 3.52 -5.49 0.65
CA PHE A 40 3.00 -4.40 1.44
C PHE A 40 2.39 -3.48 0.40
N GLY A 41 1.06 -3.35 0.42
CA GLY A 41 0.40 -2.42 -0.45
C GLY A 41 0.95 -1.04 -0.13
N ASP A 42 1.45 -0.37 -1.15
CA ASP A 42 1.92 0.99 -1.03
C ASP A 42 0.71 1.89 -0.72
N GLY A 43 0.87 2.79 0.25
CA GLY A 43 -0.20 3.65 0.71
C GLY A 43 -1.25 2.93 1.59
N LEU A 44 -2.44 3.48 1.63
CA LEU A 44 -3.55 3.00 2.46
C LEU A 44 -4.57 2.25 1.59
N PHE A 45 -4.33 0.97 1.32
CA PHE A 45 -5.19 0.14 0.46
C PHE A 45 -6.21 -0.71 1.23
N GLN A 46 -6.08 -0.81 2.55
CA GLN A 46 -6.97 -1.57 3.42
C GLN A 46 -7.05 -0.96 4.81
N GLU A 47 -8.28 -0.87 5.34
CA GLU A 47 -8.53 -0.60 6.74
C GLU A 47 -9.40 -1.68 7.37
N GLN A 48 -9.18 -1.95 8.66
CA GLN A 48 -9.99 -2.80 9.50
C GLN A 48 -10.52 -1.98 10.67
N LEU A 49 -11.80 -1.81 10.71
CA LEU A 49 -12.52 -0.95 11.62
C LEU A 49 -13.42 -1.78 12.53
N SER A 50 -13.55 -1.41 13.79
CA SER A 50 -14.34 -2.15 14.78
C SER A 50 -15.47 -1.29 15.31
N ALA A 51 -16.66 -1.86 15.40
CA ALA A 51 -17.80 -1.26 16.04
C ALA A 51 -18.60 -2.30 16.86
N SER A 52 -19.51 -1.81 17.68
CA SER A 52 -20.45 -2.65 18.44
C SER A 52 -21.88 -2.28 18.09
N PHE A 53 -22.75 -3.25 18.03
CA PHE A 53 -24.19 -3.05 17.92
C PHE A 53 -24.92 -4.01 18.87
N GLY A 54 -25.65 -3.46 19.84
CA GLY A 54 -26.15 -4.23 20.94
C GLY A 54 -25.02 -4.94 21.68
N ASP A 55 -25.18 -6.24 21.90
CA ASP A 55 -24.20 -7.10 22.60
C ASP A 55 -23.17 -7.71 21.62
N ARG A 56 -23.27 -7.41 20.33
CA ARG A 56 -22.43 -7.98 19.29
C ARG A 56 -21.31 -7.00 18.90
N LYS A 57 -20.18 -7.55 18.52
CA LYS A 57 -19.07 -6.82 17.90
C LYS A 57 -19.02 -7.16 16.43
N ALA A 58 -18.72 -6.19 15.62
CA ALA A 58 -18.52 -6.40 14.19
C ALA A 58 -17.28 -5.62 13.71
N ASP A 59 -16.43 -6.30 12.99
CA ASP A 59 -15.32 -5.69 12.29
C ASP A 59 -15.67 -5.55 10.81
N LEU A 60 -15.40 -4.37 10.26
CA LEU A 60 -15.50 -4.10 8.83
C LEU A 60 -14.09 -4.00 8.23
N ILE A 61 -13.84 -4.77 7.18
CA ILE A 61 -12.70 -4.55 6.31
C ILE A 61 -13.18 -3.73 5.12
N ILE A 62 -12.49 -2.62 4.86
CA ILE A 62 -12.58 -1.86 3.61
C ILE A 62 -11.26 -2.08 2.89
N LYS A 63 -11.31 -2.65 1.68
CA LYS A 63 -10.10 -3.03 0.94
C LYS A 63 -10.20 -2.69 -0.53
N MET A 64 -9.16 -2.12 -1.07
CA MET A 64 -9.00 -1.86 -2.50
C MET A 64 -8.18 -2.98 -3.18
N THR A 65 -8.63 -3.39 -4.35
CA THR A 65 -7.94 -4.36 -5.21
C THR A 65 -7.87 -3.82 -6.64
N PRO A 66 -6.69 -3.76 -7.27
CA PRO A 66 -5.37 -4.10 -6.73
C PRO A 66 -4.95 -3.17 -5.57
N PRO A 67 -3.97 -3.57 -4.75
CA PRO A 67 -3.57 -2.79 -3.57
C PRO A 67 -2.85 -1.48 -3.89
N VAL A 68 -2.33 -1.35 -5.10
CA VAL A 68 -1.69 -0.13 -5.60
C VAL A 68 -2.44 0.35 -6.83
N ILE A 69 -3.01 1.54 -6.74
CA ILE A 69 -3.72 2.20 -7.82
C ILE A 69 -3.19 3.63 -7.91
N THR A 70 -2.84 4.06 -9.11
CA THR A 70 -2.45 5.44 -9.41
C THR A 70 -3.40 6.07 -10.41
N THR A 71 -3.49 7.39 -10.43
CA THR A 71 -4.29 8.12 -11.42
C THR A 71 -3.88 7.75 -12.85
N GLU A 72 -2.60 7.53 -13.10
CA GLU A 72 -2.10 7.10 -14.40
C GLU A 72 -2.64 5.71 -14.80
N SER A 73 -2.61 4.73 -13.87
CA SER A 73 -3.13 3.38 -14.13
C SER A 73 -4.64 3.36 -14.41
N LEU A 74 -5.36 4.28 -13.78
CA LEU A 74 -6.80 4.46 -13.98
C LEU A 74 -7.13 5.13 -15.32
N GLN A 75 -6.39 6.17 -15.70
CA GLN A 75 -6.57 6.86 -16.98
C GLN A 75 -6.29 5.94 -18.16
N ASN A 76 -5.26 5.12 -18.08
CA ASN A 76 -4.90 4.13 -19.10
C ASN A 76 -5.80 2.88 -19.08
N GLN A 77 -6.80 2.83 -18.17
CA GLN A 77 -7.70 1.68 -17.97
C GLN A 77 -6.96 0.33 -17.82
N SER A 78 -5.71 0.38 -17.39
CA SER A 78 -4.89 -0.82 -17.16
C SER A 78 -5.31 -1.56 -15.89
N GLN A 79 -6.02 -0.88 -15.01
CA GLN A 79 -6.54 -1.44 -13.75
C GLN A 79 -8.03 -1.12 -13.59
N LYS A 80 -8.75 -2.08 -12.99
CA LYS A 80 -10.15 -1.93 -12.60
C LYS A 80 -10.23 -2.04 -11.08
N PRO A 81 -10.29 -0.91 -10.36
CA PRO A 81 -10.34 -0.94 -8.92
C PRO A 81 -11.66 -1.51 -8.43
N VAL A 82 -11.55 -2.44 -7.48
CA VAL A 82 -12.68 -3.00 -6.75
C VAL A 82 -12.51 -2.66 -5.28
N ILE A 83 -13.52 -2.05 -4.69
CA ILE A 83 -13.58 -1.85 -3.24
C ILE A 83 -14.44 -2.96 -2.65
N GLN A 84 -13.85 -3.68 -1.70
CA GLN A 84 -14.51 -4.72 -0.92
C GLN A 84 -14.87 -4.19 0.46
N PHE A 85 -16.11 -4.40 0.86
CA PHE A 85 -16.62 -4.18 2.22
C PHE A 85 -17.00 -5.53 2.80
N LYS A 86 -16.24 -6.03 3.78
CA LYS A 86 -16.49 -7.31 4.41
C LYS A 86 -16.76 -7.14 5.89
N LEU A 87 -18.00 -7.42 6.30
CA LEU A 87 -18.42 -7.38 7.68
C LEU A 87 -18.34 -8.79 8.30
N TYR A 88 -17.69 -8.91 9.45
CA TYR A 88 -17.50 -10.20 10.10
C TYR A 88 -17.42 -10.08 11.63
N ASP A 89 -17.68 -11.20 12.31
CA ASP A 89 -17.52 -11.32 13.75
C ASP A 89 -16.02 -11.42 14.10
N PRO A 90 -15.48 -10.51 14.94
CA PRO A 90 -14.05 -10.49 15.25
C PRO A 90 -13.58 -11.71 16.07
N VAL A 91 -14.48 -12.44 16.71
CA VAL A 91 -14.17 -13.63 17.55
C VAL A 91 -14.19 -14.90 16.70
N THR A 92 -15.30 -15.16 16.01
CA THR A 92 -15.48 -16.38 15.20
C THR A 92 -14.81 -16.27 13.82
N LYS A 93 -14.55 -15.04 13.36
CA LYS A 93 -14.06 -14.71 12.01
C LYS A 93 -15.05 -15.05 10.88
N GLU A 94 -16.27 -15.42 11.22
CA GLU A 94 -17.33 -15.68 10.25
C GLU A 94 -17.92 -14.37 9.71
N GLY A 95 -18.19 -14.34 8.42
CA GLY A 95 -18.89 -13.22 7.78
C GLY A 95 -20.35 -13.15 8.23
N TYR A 96 -20.82 -11.94 8.51
CA TYR A 96 -22.24 -11.70 8.67
C TYR A 96 -22.97 -11.89 7.35
N LYS A 97 -24.24 -12.26 7.39
CA LYS A 97 -25.09 -12.46 6.21
C LYS A 97 -26.15 -11.37 6.10
N HIS A 98 -26.71 -11.22 4.91
CA HIS A 98 -27.80 -10.29 4.65
C HIS A 98 -27.52 -8.89 5.18
N VAL A 99 -26.35 -8.36 4.76
CA VAL A 99 -25.86 -7.05 5.23
C VAL A 99 -26.27 -5.97 4.25
N THR A 100 -26.95 -4.95 4.76
CA THR A 100 -27.24 -3.73 4.00
C THR A 100 -26.32 -2.61 4.48
N TYR A 101 -25.54 -2.11 3.54
CA TYR A 101 -24.58 -1.04 3.72
C TYR A 101 -25.13 0.27 3.18
N TYR A 102 -25.00 1.34 3.93
CA TYR A 102 -25.10 2.70 3.37
C TYR A 102 -23.70 3.26 3.28
N VAL A 103 -23.20 3.40 2.06
CA VAL A 103 -21.83 3.79 1.79
C VAL A 103 -21.80 5.22 1.30
N THR A 104 -21.09 6.08 2.00
CA THR A 104 -20.72 7.43 1.56
C THR A 104 -19.23 7.45 1.26
N ILE A 105 -18.86 8.00 0.10
CA ILE A 105 -17.47 8.22 -0.31
C ILE A 105 -17.27 9.71 -0.54
N GLU A 106 -16.27 10.26 0.12
CA GLU A 106 -15.92 11.68 0.04
C GLU A 106 -14.44 11.86 -0.35
N LYS A 107 -14.13 12.98 -0.98
CA LYS A 107 -12.76 13.47 -1.19
C LYS A 107 -12.71 14.96 -0.92
N ASP A 108 -11.72 15.39 -0.12
CA ASP A 108 -11.53 16.80 0.28
C ASP A 108 -12.82 17.44 0.82
N GLY A 109 -13.60 16.67 1.62
CA GLY A 109 -14.88 17.10 2.19
C GLY A 109 -16.04 17.16 1.18
N LYS A 110 -15.81 16.83 -0.09
CA LYS A 110 -16.85 16.76 -1.10
C LYS A 110 -17.38 15.33 -1.23
N LYS A 111 -18.69 15.18 -1.06
CA LYS A 111 -19.38 13.91 -1.27
C LYS A 111 -19.40 13.55 -2.76
N LEU A 112 -18.89 12.35 -3.08
CA LEU A 112 -18.86 11.80 -4.44
C LEU A 112 -19.94 10.75 -4.65
N LEU A 113 -20.19 9.90 -3.64
CA LEU A 113 -21.18 8.82 -3.67
C LEU A 113 -21.88 8.77 -2.32
N SER A 114 -23.17 8.44 -2.29
CA SER A 114 -23.92 8.16 -1.07
C SER A 114 -25.09 7.28 -1.46
N GLU A 115 -24.97 5.95 -1.24
CA GLU A 115 -25.94 4.99 -1.80
C GLU A 115 -26.08 3.75 -0.91
N TRP A 116 -27.21 3.02 -1.11
CA TRP A 116 -27.53 1.78 -0.43
C TRP A 116 -27.08 0.57 -1.23
N PHE A 117 -26.43 -0.37 -0.56
CA PHE A 117 -25.96 -1.64 -1.14
C PHE A 117 -26.38 -2.79 -0.26
N HIS A 118 -26.70 -3.94 -0.86
CA HIS A 118 -27.03 -5.16 -0.14
C HIS A 118 -26.20 -6.34 -0.60
N ASP A 119 -25.69 -7.12 0.33
CA ASP A 119 -24.96 -8.35 0.04
C ASP A 119 -25.37 -9.49 0.95
N HIS A 120 -25.78 -10.62 0.38
CA HIS A 120 -26.28 -11.79 1.12
C HIS A 120 -25.18 -12.50 1.92
N LYS A 121 -23.92 -12.35 1.56
CA LYS A 121 -22.77 -12.97 2.22
C LYS A 121 -22.03 -11.99 3.14
N GLY A 122 -22.42 -10.71 3.14
CA GLY A 122 -21.71 -9.64 3.85
C GLY A 122 -20.33 -9.34 3.30
N ASP A 123 -20.12 -9.59 2.00
CA ASP A 123 -18.87 -9.37 1.27
C ASP A 123 -19.16 -8.58 -0.02
N LEU A 124 -19.60 -7.33 0.17
CA LEU A 124 -19.95 -6.42 -0.91
C LEU A 124 -18.71 -6.02 -1.72
N LYS A 125 -18.81 -6.09 -3.04
CA LYS A 125 -17.78 -5.64 -3.98
C LYS A 125 -18.33 -4.58 -4.91
N LEU A 126 -17.68 -3.42 -4.94
CA LEU A 126 -17.99 -2.32 -5.84
C LEU A 126 -16.86 -2.13 -6.86
N GLU A 127 -17.13 -2.33 -8.14
CA GLU A 127 -16.21 -1.96 -9.21
C GLU A 127 -16.27 -0.44 -9.40
N MET A 128 -15.14 0.24 -9.26
CA MET A 128 -15.03 1.66 -9.48
C MET A 128 -14.61 1.92 -10.92
N LYS A 129 -15.39 2.73 -11.63
CA LYS A 129 -15.14 3.08 -13.03
C LYS A 129 -14.96 4.59 -13.18
N PRO A 130 -13.71 5.09 -12.99
CA PRO A 130 -13.41 6.50 -13.15
C PRO A 130 -13.73 6.98 -14.56
N GLN A 131 -14.52 8.04 -14.67
CA GLN A 131 -14.81 8.71 -15.95
C GLN A 131 -15.26 10.16 -15.71
N GLY A 132 -15.28 10.94 -16.78
CA GLY A 132 -15.80 12.31 -16.72
C GLY A 132 -17.29 12.33 -16.35
N GLY A 133 -17.73 13.44 -15.78
CA GLY A 133 -19.13 13.63 -15.38
C GLY A 133 -19.26 14.62 -14.23
N LYS A 134 -20.49 14.92 -13.85
CA LYS A 134 -20.80 15.77 -12.69
C LYS A 134 -21.05 14.95 -11.43
N GLU A 135 -21.61 13.74 -11.60
CA GLU A 135 -22.04 12.87 -10.51
C GLU A 135 -21.64 11.42 -10.78
N VAL A 136 -21.55 10.64 -9.72
CA VAL A 136 -21.34 9.20 -9.81
C VAL A 136 -22.68 8.52 -9.99
N THR A 137 -22.75 7.62 -10.97
CA THR A 137 -23.92 6.78 -11.24
C THR A 137 -23.63 5.36 -10.83
N VAL A 138 -24.55 4.74 -10.11
CA VAL A 138 -24.45 3.34 -9.71
C VAL A 138 -25.25 2.46 -10.66
N TYR A 139 -24.64 1.38 -11.11
CA TYR A 139 -25.24 0.35 -11.95
C TYR A 139 -25.25 -0.97 -11.19
N GLY A 140 -26.43 -1.56 -11.07
CA GLY A 140 -26.68 -2.81 -10.38
C GLY A 140 -28.20 -3.06 -10.36
N GLU A 141 -28.60 -4.21 -9.87
CA GLU A 141 -30.04 -4.53 -9.69
C GLU A 141 -30.46 -4.03 -8.30
N PRO A 142 -31.46 -3.13 -8.20
CA PRO A 142 -31.99 -2.71 -6.92
C PRO A 142 -32.80 -3.85 -6.28
N ASP A 143 -32.56 -4.12 -5.01
CA ASP A 143 -33.41 -4.99 -4.21
C ASP A 143 -34.82 -4.38 -4.11
N PRO A 144 -35.89 -5.16 -4.39
CA PRO A 144 -37.24 -4.62 -4.43
C PRO A 144 -37.78 -4.19 -3.05
N ILE A 145 -37.15 -4.62 -1.97
CA ILE A 145 -37.60 -4.35 -0.59
C ILE A 145 -36.88 -3.11 -0.03
N LEU A 146 -35.55 -3.09 -0.13
CA LEU A 146 -34.71 -2.06 0.47
C LEU A 146 -34.30 -0.99 -0.51
N GLN A 147 -34.56 -1.17 -1.80
CA GLN A 147 -34.06 -0.32 -2.90
C GLN A 147 -32.53 -0.19 -2.90
N ALA A 148 -31.84 -1.13 -2.26
CA ALA A 148 -30.39 -1.20 -2.21
C ALA A 148 -29.86 -1.92 -3.45
N PHE A 149 -28.77 -1.45 -4.03
CA PHE A 149 -28.13 -2.12 -5.15
C PHE A 149 -27.53 -3.45 -4.71
N THR A 150 -27.82 -4.51 -5.46
CA THR A 150 -27.29 -5.85 -5.24
C THR A 150 -26.31 -6.23 -6.33
N GLY A 151 -25.29 -6.97 -5.97
CA GLY A 151 -24.33 -7.57 -6.89
C GLY A 151 -24.13 -9.04 -6.59
N THR A 152 -23.57 -9.76 -7.56
CA THR A 152 -23.10 -11.12 -7.40
C THR A 152 -21.60 -11.19 -7.64
N GLU A 153 -20.97 -12.35 -7.38
CA GLU A 153 -19.55 -12.55 -7.71
C GLU A 153 -19.26 -12.32 -9.21
N ASP A 154 -20.20 -12.72 -10.06
CA ASP A 154 -20.08 -12.61 -11.52
C ASP A 154 -20.58 -11.26 -12.08
N SER A 155 -21.33 -10.51 -11.28
CA SER A 155 -21.90 -9.22 -11.67
C SER A 155 -21.80 -8.23 -10.50
N PRO A 156 -20.63 -7.65 -10.26
CA PRO A 156 -20.44 -6.67 -9.20
C PRO A 156 -21.25 -5.40 -9.48
N VAL A 157 -21.63 -4.69 -8.43
CA VAL A 157 -22.19 -3.35 -8.58
C VAL A 157 -21.09 -2.41 -9.08
N ILE A 158 -21.43 -1.54 -10.04
CA ILE A 158 -20.48 -0.61 -10.66
C ILE A 158 -20.83 0.82 -10.25
N ALA A 159 -19.86 1.53 -9.68
CA ALA A 159 -19.94 2.98 -9.46
C ALA A 159 -19.09 3.70 -10.51
N SER A 160 -19.75 4.47 -11.38
CA SER A 160 -19.12 5.10 -12.54
C SER A 160 -19.31 6.61 -12.53
N GLY A 161 -18.24 7.37 -12.77
CA GLY A 161 -18.27 8.83 -12.76
C GLY A 161 -16.98 9.47 -12.23
N PRO A 162 -17.04 10.70 -11.67
CA PRO A 162 -15.89 11.41 -11.15
C PRO A 162 -15.43 10.86 -9.78
N ILE A 163 -15.24 9.54 -9.69
CA ILE A 163 -14.73 8.84 -8.53
C ILE A 163 -13.34 8.29 -8.86
N PHE A 164 -12.38 8.37 -7.94
CA PHE A 164 -10.98 7.96 -8.14
C PHE A 164 -10.28 8.62 -9.34
N LYS A 165 -10.81 9.78 -9.77
CA LYS A 165 -10.27 10.53 -10.90
C LYS A 165 -8.96 11.22 -10.53
N ASP A 166 -8.88 11.70 -9.32
CA ASP A 166 -7.73 12.42 -8.77
C ASP A 166 -7.03 11.54 -7.73
N GLY A 167 -5.73 11.71 -7.56
CA GLY A 167 -4.97 11.05 -6.50
C GLY A 167 -5.37 11.53 -5.11
N GLY A 168 -4.92 10.85 -4.09
CA GLY A 168 -5.10 11.24 -2.70
C GLY A 168 -6.01 10.32 -1.88
N LEU A 169 -6.31 10.74 -0.67
CA LEU A 169 -7.13 10.00 0.29
C LEU A 169 -8.62 10.15 0.00
N TYR A 170 -9.30 9.02 -0.06
CA TYR A 170 -10.75 8.93 -0.14
C TYR A 170 -11.30 8.48 1.20
N HIS A 171 -12.30 9.20 1.70
CA HIS A 171 -12.96 8.96 2.97
C HIS A 171 -14.20 8.09 2.77
N PHE A 172 -14.29 6.99 3.49
CA PHE A 172 -15.39 6.03 3.45
C PHE A 172 -16.15 6.07 4.77
N ILE A 173 -17.39 6.47 4.74
CA ILE A 173 -18.30 6.40 5.88
C ILE A 173 -19.30 5.30 5.57
N VAL A 174 -19.25 4.20 6.33
CA VAL A 174 -20.09 3.02 6.11
C VAL A 174 -21.01 2.81 7.30
N ARG A 175 -22.31 2.83 7.07
CA ARG A 175 -23.33 2.56 8.07
C ARG A 175 -24.02 1.23 7.74
N ILE A 176 -24.26 0.40 8.74
CA ILE A 176 -24.90 -0.89 8.57
C ILE A 176 -26.35 -0.81 9.02
N ALA A 177 -27.28 -1.09 8.10
CA ALA A 177 -28.72 -1.02 8.35
C ALA A 177 -29.36 -2.37 8.65
N THR A 178 -28.85 -3.48 8.08
CA THR A 178 -29.31 -4.84 8.39
C THR A 178 -28.14 -5.80 8.59
N ILE A 179 -28.35 -6.81 9.42
CA ILE A 179 -27.44 -7.94 9.62
C ILE A 179 -28.29 -9.18 9.86
N ASP A 180 -27.94 -10.29 9.21
CA ASP A 180 -28.57 -11.62 9.31
C ASP A 180 -30.02 -11.70 8.80
N TYR A 181 -30.69 -10.57 8.61
CA TYR A 181 -32.09 -10.52 8.20
C TYR A 181 -32.37 -9.29 7.32
N ASP A 182 -32.74 -9.50 6.07
CA ASP A 182 -33.00 -8.44 5.08
C ASP A 182 -34.12 -7.48 5.50
N ARG A 183 -35.08 -7.97 6.29
CA ARG A 183 -36.29 -7.22 6.65
C ARG A 183 -36.23 -6.60 8.05
N SER A 184 -35.16 -6.80 8.80
CA SER A 184 -34.99 -6.26 10.16
C SER A 184 -34.01 -5.10 10.15
N LEU A 185 -34.54 -3.89 9.96
CA LEU A 185 -33.73 -2.68 10.04
C LEU A 185 -33.24 -2.45 11.48
N ILE A 186 -31.96 -2.23 11.63
CA ILE A 186 -31.38 -1.71 12.87
C ILE A 186 -31.87 -0.26 13.03
N PRO A 187 -32.43 0.15 14.18
CA PRO A 187 -32.82 1.54 14.39
C PRO A 187 -31.66 2.51 14.11
N ASP A 188 -31.92 3.63 13.46
CA ASP A 188 -30.90 4.54 12.95
C ASP A 188 -29.88 4.98 14.01
N ASN A 189 -30.34 5.21 15.24
CA ASN A 189 -29.48 5.58 16.37
C ASN A 189 -28.65 4.43 16.96
N LYS A 190 -28.83 3.21 16.45
CA LYS A 190 -28.10 1.99 16.86
C LYS A 190 -27.31 1.36 15.72
N GLN A 191 -27.40 1.92 14.52
CA GLN A 191 -26.64 1.43 13.38
C GLN A 191 -25.14 1.68 13.62
N PRO A 192 -24.28 0.65 13.52
CA PRO A 192 -22.86 0.87 13.61
C PRO A 192 -22.37 1.69 12.42
N VAL A 193 -21.50 2.63 12.70
CA VAL A 193 -20.85 3.50 11.70
C VAL A 193 -19.35 3.23 11.72
N TYR A 194 -18.80 3.04 10.55
CA TYR A 194 -17.38 2.84 10.32
C TYR A 194 -16.84 4.01 9.52
N ASP A 195 -15.69 4.50 9.91
CA ASP A 195 -15.02 5.65 9.33
C ASP A 195 -13.62 5.22 8.90
N GLY A 196 -13.36 5.18 7.60
CA GLY A 196 -12.15 4.64 7.04
C GLY A 196 -11.64 5.41 5.82
N TRP A 197 -10.39 5.16 5.44
CA TRP A 197 -9.71 5.87 4.38
C TRP A 197 -8.97 4.89 3.47
N LEU A 198 -9.01 5.15 2.14
CA LEU A 198 -8.15 4.46 1.17
C LEU A 198 -7.46 5.50 0.28
N SER A 199 -6.27 5.16 -0.20
CA SER A 199 -5.46 6.05 -1.03
C SER A 199 -5.46 5.65 -2.50
N VAL A 200 -5.51 6.66 -3.37
CA VAL A 200 -5.18 6.55 -4.80
C VAL A 200 -3.90 7.34 -5.03
N GLY A 201 -2.88 6.71 -5.60
CA GLY A 201 -1.62 7.36 -5.86
C GLY A 201 -1.74 8.49 -6.90
N SER A 202 -0.94 9.53 -6.73
CA SER A 202 -0.84 10.65 -7.66
C SER A 202 0.55 10.74 -8.29
N THR A 203 0.62 11.28 -9.50
CA THR A 203 1.88 11.50 -10.22
C THR A 203 2.06 12.97 -10.50
N MET A 204 3.26 13.48 -10.27
CA MET A 204 3.66 14.86 -10.58
C MET A 204 4.91 14.84 -11.46
N ASP A 205 4.81 15.42 -12.63
CA ASP A 205 5.95 15.62 -13.56
C ASP A 205 6.43 17.05 -13.50
N GLN A 206 7.74 17.24 -13.34
CA GLN A 206 8.38 18.55 -13.22
C GLN A 206 9.62 18.63 -14.09
N GLN A 207 9.96 19.85 -14.52
CA GLN A 207 11.23 20.15 -15.18
C GLN A 207 12.03 21.07 -14.27
N VAL A 208 13.25 20.66 -13.93
CA VAL A 208 14.14 21.47 -13.08
C VAL A 208 15.38 21.88 -13.84
N SER A 209 15.90 23.06 -13.53
CA SER A 209 17.14 23.58 -14.12
C SER A 209 18.27 23.42 -13.11
N ALA A 210 19.11 22.41 -13.29
CA ALA A 210 20.28 22.17 -12.44
C ALA A 210 21.58 22.55 -13.15
N ARG A 211 22.60 22.86 -12.37
CA ARG A 211 23.93 23.19 -12.92
C ARG A 211 24.79 21.94 -13.01
N ASN A 212 25.35 21.69 -14.20
CA ASN A 212 26.38 20.70 -14.45
C ASN A 212 27.66 21.41 -14.82
N GLY A 213 28.50 21.76 -13.85
CA GLY A 213 29.64 22.62 -14.03
C GLY A 213 29.22 24.04 -14.41
N THR A 214 29.55 24.47 -15.63
CA THR A 214 29.20 25.80 -16.20
C THR A 214 27.91 25.80 -17.00
N GLU A 215 27.37 24.63 -17.35
CA GLU A 215 26.17 24.49 -18.15
C GLU A 215 24.94 24.31 -17.29
N THR A 216 23.77 24.72 -17.81
CA THR A 216 22.47 24.50 -17.20
C THR A 216 21.78 23.36 -17.96
N GLU A 217 21.42 22.32 -17.23
CA GLU A 217 20.72 21.17 -17.75
C GLU A 217 19.23 21.23 -17.33
N GLN A 218 18.32 20.90 -18.26
CA GLN A 218 16.90 20.70 -17.98
C GLN A 218 16.67 19.24 -17.68
N ILE A 219 16.28 18.94 -16.44
CA ILE A 219 16.14 17.58 -15.95
C ILE A 219 14.68 17.28 -15.68
N PRO A 220 14.07 16.28 -16.35
CA PRO A 220 12.71 15.84 -16.04
C PRO A 220 12.73 15.01 -14.74
N ILE A 221 11.89 15.41 -13.81
CA ILE A 221 11.66 14.71 -12.53
C ILE A 221 10.22 14.23 -12.49
N GLN A 222 10.03 12.96 -12.15
CA GLN A 222 8.71 12.40 -11.88
C GLN A 222 8.63 12.00 -10.42
N ILE A 223 7.57 12.42 -9.74
CA ILE A 223 7.29 12.05 -8.36
C ILE A 223 5.97 11.29 -8.33
N ILE A 224 5.94 10.13 -7.69
CA ILE A 224 4.74 9.33 -7.47
C ILE A 224 4.48 9.26 -5.97
N SER A 225 3.29 9.68 -5.56
CA SER A 225 2.79 9.50 -4.20
C SER A 225 1.82 8.33 -4.17
N TYR A 226 1.99 7.43 -3.22
CA TYR A 226 1.04 6.33 -2.99
C TYR A 226 0.13 6.56 -1.78
N TYR A 227 0.18 7.76 -1.18
CA TYR A 227 -0.62 8.09 0.00
C TYR A 227 -1.64 9.18 -0.27
N ASP A 228 -1.20 10.41 -0.55
CA ASP A 228 -2.10 11.54 -0.83
C ASP A 228 -1.56 12.37 -1.99
N ASP A 229 -2.33 13.36 -2.44
CA ASP A 229 -2.03 14.16 -3.62
C ASP A 229 -0.82 15.09 -3.39
N LEU A 230 0.05 15.15 -4.39
CA LEU A 230 1.28 15.95 -4.34
C LEU A 230 1.00 17.42 -4.58
N LYS A 231 1.69 18.30 -3.84
CA LYS A 231 1.54 19.77 -3.90
C LYS A 231 2.88 20.48 -3.74
N ASN A 232 2.90 21.76 -4.05
CA ASN A 232 3.94 22.72 -3.69
C ASN A 232 5.38 22.30 -4.09
N PHE A 233 5.54 21.81 -5.32
CA PHE A 233 6.89 21.48 -5.80
C PHE A 233 7.76 22.76 -5.95
N SER A 234 9.01 22.67 -5.49
CA SER A 234 10.05 23.68 -5.73
C SER A 234 11.41 23.03 -5.84
N PHE A 235 12.35 23.72 -6.50
CA PHE A 235 13.72 23.30 -6.66
C PHE A 235 14.69 24.43 -6.34
N ASP A 236 15.66 24.18 -5.45
CA ASP A 236 16.75 25.08 -5.14
C ASP A 236 18.01 24.66 -5.92
N PRO A 237 18.38 25.37 -7.00
CA PRO A 237 19.54 25.00 -7.82
C PRO A 237 20.87 25.24 -7.11
N SER A 238 20.90 26.04 -6.03
CA SER A 238 22.15 26.29 -5.27
C SER A 238 22.53 25.10 -4.40
N LYS A 239 21.54 24.30 -4.00
CA LYS A 239 21.69 23.10 -3.16
C LYS A 239 21.40 21.81 -3.91
N ASN A 240 20.98 21.89 -5.18
CA ASN A 240 20.41 20.77 -5.93
C ASN A 240 19.31 20.04 -5.12
N GLN A 241 18.49 20.81 -4.43
CA GLN A 241 17.48 20.30 -3.50
C GLN A 241 16.08 20.44 -4.08
N MET A 242 15.36 19.34 -4.12
CA MET A 242 13.95 19.28 -4.42
C MET A 242 13.14 19.37 -3.12
N GLN A 243 12.00 20.08 -3.18
CA GLN A 243 11.02 20.13 -2.12
C GLN A 243 9.64 19.90 -2.72
N PHE A 244 8.83 19.12 -2.05
CA PHE A 244 7.43 18.91 -2.39
C PHE A 244 6.66 18.55 -1.12
N SER A 245 5.34 18.61 -1.19
CA SER A 245 4.51 18.32 -0.03
C SER A 245 3.28 17.53 -0.42
N MET A 246 2.62 16.95 0.57
CA MET A 246 1.29 16.38 0.45
C MET A 246 0.47 16.69 1.71
N PRO A 247 -0.88 16.73 1.66
CA PRO A 247 -1.71 16.78 2.84
C PRO A 247 -1.44 15.59 3.77
N PHE A 248 -1.35 15.87 5.09
CA PHE A 248 -1.18 14.79 6.06
C PHE A 248 -1.80 15.18 7.41
N ASP A 249 -2.57 14.26 8.00
CA ASP A 249 -3.17 14.46 9.31
C ASP A 249 -2.28 13.92 10.43
N TRP A 250 -1.63 14.84 11.16
CA TRP A 250 -0.73 14.54 12.27
C TRP A 250 -1.45 14.18 13.59
N ASN A 251 -2.77 13.90 13.55
CA ASN A 251 -3.52 13.50 14.75
C ASN A 251 -3.03 12.16 15.30
N MET A 252 -2.42 12.19 16.49
CA MET A 252 -1.82 11.01 17.13
C MET A 252 -2.83 9.89 17.34
N THR A 253 -4.03 10.19 17.80
CA THR A 253 -5.08 9.18 18.05
C THR A 253 -5.44 8.44 16.77
N ARG A 254 -5.56 9.17 15.65
CA ARG A 254 -5.81 8.57 14.34
C ARG A 254 -4.64 7.69 13.87
N LEU A 255 -3.42 8.21 13.98
CA LEU A 255 -2.21 7.47 13.60
C LEU A 255 -2.03 6.19 14.42
N GLU A 256 -2.31 6.24 15.72
CA GLU A 256 -2.28 5.07 16.61
C GLU A 256 -3.30 4.00 16.21
N ALA A 257 -4.50 4.42 15.79
CA ALA A 257 -5.56 3.51 15.38
C ALA A 257 -5.24 2.76 14.05
N GLN A 258 -4.46 3.37 13.16
CA GLN A 258 -4.08 2.76 11.90
C GLN A 258 -3.06 1.61 12.11
N LYS A 259 -3.46 0.38 11.83
CA LYS A 259 -2.61 -0.81 12.04
C LYS A 259 -1.48 -0.93 11.01
N GLN A 260 -1.74 -0.51 9.78
CA GLN A 260 -0.83 -0.66 8.63
C GLN A 260 -0.66 0.70 7.94
N LEU A 261 0.08 1.60 8.59
CA LEU A 261 0.41 2.89 8.02
C LEU A 261 1.80 2.83 7.38
N LEU A 262 1.85 3.06 6.08
CA LEU A 262 3.05 3.25 5.29
C LEU A 262 2.83 4.46 4.39
N VAL A 263 3.71 5.44 4.45
CA VAL A 263 3.79 6.51 3.45
C VAL A 263 4.93 6.19 2.51
N HIS A 264 4.60 5.99 1.24
CA HIS A 264 5.55 5.70 0.19
C HIS A 264 5.50 6.77 -0.89
N GLN A 265 6.67 7.29 -1.25
CA GLN A 265 6.88 8.22 -2.35
C GLN A 265 8.03 7.72 -3.21
N GLU A 266 7.96 7.93 -4.51
CA GLU A 266 9.03 7.64 -5.46
C GLU A 266 9.45 8.92 -6.17
N VAL A 267 10.74 9.15 -6.27
CA VAL A 267 11.33 10.25 -7.07
C VAL A 267 12.21 9.64 -8.13
N SER A 268 11.82 9.78 -9.39
CA SER A 268 12.58 9.31 -10.56
C SER A 268 13.50 10.40 -11.08
N ILE A 269 14.81 10.14 -11.12
CA ILE A 269 15.85 11.05 -11.54
C ILE A 269 16.62 10.41 -12.70
N PRO A 270 16.78 11.05 -13.89
CA PRO A 270 17.55 10.49 -15.00
C PRO A 270 19.00 10.23 -14.60
N LYS A 271 19.52 9.04 -14.92
CA LYS A 271 20.92 8.70 -14.71
C LYS A 271 21.82 9.58 -15.55
N GLY A 272 22.96 9.97 -14.98
CA GLY A 272 23.94 10.86 -15.65
C GLY A 272 23.57 12.33 -15.63
N SER A 273 22.39 12.72 -15.09
CA SER A 273 22.05 14.12 -14.88
C SER A 273 22.81 14.72 -13.69
N ALA A 274 22.80 16.05 -13.58
CA ALA A 274 23.42 16.76 -12.46
C ALA A 274 22.81 16.42 -11.08
N LEU A 275 21.64 15.79 -11.04
CA LEU A 275 20.96 15.36 -9.82
C LEU A 275 21.14 13.87 -9.52
N ALA A 276 21.70 13.09 -10.45
CA ALA A 276 21.94 11.66 -10.24
C ALA A 276 23.04 11.45 -9.18
N SER A 277 22.80 10.56 -8.24
CA SER A 277 23.76 10.27 -7.16
C SER A 277 23.60 8.84 -6.66
N ASN A 278 24.70 8.27 -6.16
CA ASN A 278 24.66 6.96 -5.51
C ASN A 278 24.02 7.00 -4.10
N SER A 279 23.85 8.20 -3.55
CA SER A 279 23.22 8.39 -2.25
C SER A 279 22.55 9.76 -2.18
N TYR A 280 21.49 9.81 -1.40
CA TYR A 280 20.69 11.02 -1.20
C TYR A 280 20.50 11.27 0.29
N VAL A 281 20.24 12.52 0.63
CA VAL A 281 19.82 12.94 1.96
C VAL A 281 18.38 13.47 1.87
N ALA A 282 17.59 13.20 2.90
CA ALA A 282 16.21 13.62 2.91
C ALA A 282 15.74 14.02 4.29
N THR A 283 14.82 15.00 4.31
CA THR A 283 14.09 15.36 5.53
C THR A 283 12.60 15.36 5.28
N ILE A 284 11.83 15.18 6.37
CA ILE A 284 10.38 15.41 6.40
C ILE A 284 10.11 16.38 7.53
N ASN A 285 9.45 17.51 7.24
CA ASN A 285 9.21 18.58 8.19
C ASN A 285 10.50 18.95 8.97
N ASN A 286 11.63 19.05 8.25
CA ASN A 286 13.00 19.28 8.77
C ASN A 286 13.59 18.17 9.66
N ILE A 287 12.94 17.01 9.75
CA ILE A 287 13.44 15.85 10.49
C ILE A 287 14.15 14.90 9.51
N ASP A 288 15.39 14.50 9.84
CA ASP A 288 16.18 13.61 9.00
C ASP A 288 15.52 12.22 8.88
N VAL A 289 15.24 11.83 7.65
CA VAL A 289 14.70 10.52 7.27
C VAL A 289 15.59 9.79 6.25
N THR A 290 16.84 10.20 6.10
CA THR A 290 17.78 9.62 5.14
C THR A 290 17.87 8.08 5.24
N LYS A 291 17.79 7.54 6.46
CA LYS A 291 17.77 6.07 6.70
C LYS A 291 16.54 5.35 6.11
N ASN A 292 15.49 6.09 5.79
CA ASN A 292 14.25 5.59 5.20
C ASN A 292 14.24 5.69 3.67
N LEU A 293 15.35 6.14 3.08
CA LEU A 293 15.50 6.14 1.62
C LEU A 293 16.01 4.78 1.13
N MET A 294 15.51 4.37 -0.01
CA MET A 294 16.04 3.26 -0.79
C MET A 294 16.19 3.71 -2.23
N VAL A 295 17.37 3.49 -2.81
CA VAL A 295 17.60 3.77 -4.23
C VAL A 295 17.50 2.45 -4.99
N ASP A 296 16.60 2.36 -5.96
CA ASP A 296 16.49 1.21 -6.85
C ASP A 296 17.45 1.38 -8.05
N PRO A 297 18.52 0.57 -8.12
CA PRO A 297 19.48 0.63 -9.20
C PRO A 297 19.04 -0.16 -10.44
N SER A 298 17.95 -0.93 -10.37
CA SER A 298 17.54 -1.89 -11.40
C SER A 298 17.08 -1.21 -12.70
N ASN A 299 16.59 0.03 -12.63
CA ASN A 299 16.24 0.81 -13.81
C ASN A 299 17.50 1.28 -14.55
N SER A 300 17.58 1.01 -15.85
CA SER A 300 18.77 1.33 -16.66
C SER A 300 18.93 2.82 -16.97
N THR A 301 17.86 3.61 -16.92
CA THR A 301 17.83 5.01 -17.37
C THR A 301 17.58 6.01 -16.25
N LYS A 302 17.04 5.57 -15.11
CA LYS A 302 16.67 6.43 -13.99
C LYS A 302 17.16 5.85 -12.67
N ASP A 303 17.52 6.70 -11.73
CA ASP A 303 17.57 6.35 -10.32
C ASP A 303 16.18 6.59 -9.74
N VAL A 304 15.60 5.57 -9.12
CA VAL A 304 14.31 5.70 -8.41
C VAL A 304 14.61 5.73 -6.92
N VAL A 305 14.35 6.87 -6.32
CA VAL A 305 14.56 7.09 -4.88
C VAL A 305 13.22 6.91 -4.17
N HIS A 306 13.12 5.88 -3.33
CA HIS A 306 11.93 5.58 -2.55
C HIS A 306 12.06 6.17 -1.15
N PHE A 307 11.06 6.92 -0.71
CA PHE A 307 10.82 7.24 0.69
C PHE A 307 9.91 6.15 1.26
N MET A 308 10.42 5.33 2.16
CA MET A 308 9.68 4.27 2.81
C MET A 308 9.49 4.60 4.28
N LEU A 309 8.36 5.23 4.61
CA LEU A 309 8.07 5.73 5.95
C LEU A 309 7.08 4.81 6.68
N PRO A 310 7.58 3.85 7.48
CA PRO A 310 6.70 3.00 8.26
C PRO A 310 6.10 3.76 9.45
N LYS A 311 5.00 3.24 10.00
CA LYS A 311 4.28 3.83 11.12
C LYS A 311 5.19 4.35 12.27
N PRO A 312 6.21 3.60 12.76
CA PRO A 312 7.08 4.11 13.83
C PRO A 312 7.80 5.42 13.47
N THR A 313 8.27 5.54 12.23
CA THR A 313 8.90 6.78 11.75
C THR A 313 7.89 7.93 11.68
N ILE A 314 6.69 7.65 11.17
CA ILE A 314 5.61 8.65 11.08
C ILE A 314 5.21 9.13 12.48
N MET A 315 5.07 8.23 13.44
CA MET A 315 4.76 8.56 14.84
C MET A 315 5.83 9.47 15.45
N GLN A 316 7.12 9.16 15.24
CA GLN A 316 8.23 10.00 15.71
C GLN A 316 8.18 11.41 15.11
N ILE A 317 7.85 11.54 13.83
CA ILE A 317 7.69 12.85 13.17
C ILE A 317 6.49 13.58 13.76
N ALA A 318 5.34 12.89 13.91
CA ALA A 318 4.12 13.45 14.47
C ALA A 318 4.32 14.01 15.89
N GLU A 319 5.08 13.31 16.75
CA GLU A 319 5.44 13.79 18.08
C GLU A 319 6.19 15.11 18.02
N GLN A 320 7.15 15.25 17.10
CA GLN A 320 7.95 16.46 16.97
C GLN A 320 7.15 17.62 16.37
N VAL A 321 6.33 17.35 15.34
CA VAL A 321 5.43 18.35 14.73
C VAL A 321 4.45 18.89 15.76
N ASN A 322 3.81 18.02 16.55
CA ASN A 322 2.87 18.43 17.60
C ASN A 322 3.54 19.16 18.77
N ALA A 323 4.78 18.80 19.12
CA ALA A 323 5.53 19.46 20.19
C ALA A 323 5.92 20.91 19.83
N ASN A 324 6.12 21.20 18.55
CA ASN A 324 6.45 22.55 18.07
C ASN A 324 5.25 23.51 18.05
N GLY A 325 4.05 23.04 18.43
CA GLY A 325 2.87 23.87 18.56
C GLY A 325 2.26 24.33 17.22
N GLU A 326 2.66 23.75 16.13
CA GLU A 326 2.12 24.00 14.78
C GLU A 326 0.73 23.35 14.67
N THR A 327 -0.28 24.03 15.20
CA THR A 327 -1.68 23.57 15.21
C THR A 327 -2.59 24.33 14.27
N ALA A 328 -2.03 25.17 13.39
CA ALA A 328 -2.83 25.84 12.38
C ALA A 328 -3.30 24.83 11.31
N VAL A 329 -4.55 24.93 10.89
CA VAL A 329 -5.18 24.04 9.90
C VAL A 329 -4.48 24.10 8.52
N SER A 330 -3.73 25.17 8.25
CA SER A 330 -2.88 25.35 7.08
C SER A 330 -1.62 24.49 7.07
N ASP A 331 -1.20 23.96 8.22
CA ASP A 331 0.12 23.33 8.42
C ASP A 331 0.04 21.80 8.43
N ARG A 332 -1.08 21.25 7.99
CA ARG A 332 -1.29 19.80 7.85
C ARG A 332 -0.65 19.28 6.58
N MET A 333 0.61 19.61 6.39
CA MET A 333 1.39 19.11 5.25
C MET A 333 2.53 18.23 5.74
N MET A 334 2.80 17.18 5.02
CA MET A 334 4.05 16.44 5.09
C MET A 334 4.97 17.03 4.03
N GLU A 335 6.01 17.73 4.46
CA GLU A 335 6.97 18.40 3.58
C GLU A 335 8.20 17.54 3.40
N PHE A 336 8.49 17.18 2.17
CA PHE A 336 9.63 16.37 1.78
C PHE A 336 10.74 17.25 1.22
N THR A 337 11.98 16.96 1.61
CA THR A 337 13.15 17.46 0.90
C THR A 337 14.00 16.28 0.42
N LEU A 338 14.63 16.42 -0.74
CA LEU A 338 15.56 15.44 -1.28
C LEU A 338 16.71 16.17 -1.98
N ALA A 339 17.94 15.79 -1.66
CA ALA A 339 19.13 16.30 -2.33
C ALA A 339 20.16 15.18 -2.51
N PRO A 340 21.01 15.24 -3.55
CA PRO A 340 22.19 14.37 -3.65
C PRO A 340 23.09 14.54 -2.43
N SER A 341 23.63 13.44 -1.89
CA SER A 341 24.60 13.53 -0.80
C SER A 341 25.90 14.12 -1.30
N THR A 342 26.39 15.16 -0.65
CA THR A 342 27.67 15.81 -0.97
C THR A 342 28.90 15.01 -0.51
N ASN A 343 28.71 13.92 0.24
CA ASN A 343 29.76 13.04 0.67
C ASN A 343 30.22 12.08 -0.44
N GLN A 344 30.78 12.64 -1.51
CA GLN A 344 31.67 11.87 -2.40
C GLN A 344 33.02 11.66 -1.70
N THR A 345 33.06 10.82 -0.69
CA THR A 345 34.33 10.18 -0.30
C THR A 345 34.56 9.04 -1.29
N SER A 346 35.12 9.39 -2.44
CA SER A 346 35.77 8.44 -3.34
C SER A 346 36.96 7.80 -2.62
N LYS A 347 36.69 6.82 -1.77
CA LYS A 347 37.68 5.78 -1.48
C LYS A 347 37.54 4.71 -2.56
N SER A 348 38.10 4.98 -3.73
CA SER A 348 38.64 3.91 -4.55
C SER A 348 39.77 3.25 -3.73
N MET A 349 39.47 2.18 -3.03
CA MET A 349 40.53 1.26 -2.57
C MET A 349 41.16 0.68 -3.81
N SER A 350 42.35 1.15 -4.12
CA SER A 350 43.23 0.55 -5.13
C SER A 350 43.60 -0.86 -4.58
N MET A 351 43.50 -1.87 -5.45
CA MET A 351 43.94 -3.24 -5.18
C MET A 351 45.44 -3.40 -4.95
N THR A 352 46.16 -2.34 -4.57
CA THR A 352 47.62 -2.35 -4.39
C THR A 352 48.06 -2.38 -2.94
N ASP A 353 47.13 -2.33 -1.96
CA ASP A 353 47.47 -2.33 -0.55
C ASP A 353 47.25 -3.70 0.16
N MET A 354 47.25 -4.79 -0.60
CA MET A 354 47.18 -6.17 -0.06
C MET A 354 48.45 -6.93 -0.30
N GLN A 355 49.65 -6.28 -0.24
CA GLN A 355 50.95 -6.93 -0.15
C GLN A 355 51.89 -6.05 0.67
N ALA A 356 51.83 -6.21 1.99
CA ALA A 356 52.93 -6.01 2.92
C ALA A 356 52.60 -6.69 4.26
#